data_498e1b027a76acafff68dbb6ab89aa46
#
_entry.id   498e1b027a76acafff68dbb6ab89aa46
#
_cell.length_a   1.000
_cell.length_b   1.000
_cell.length_c   1.000
_cell.angle_alpha   90.00
_cell.angle_beta   90.00
_cell.angle_gamma   90.00
#
_symmetry.space_group_name_H-M   'P 1'
#
loop_
_entity.id
_entity.type
_entity.pdbx_description
1 polymer ?
#
loop_
_entity_poly.entity_id
_entity_poly.type
_entity_poly.pdbx_seq_one_letter_code
_entity_poly.pdbx_strand_id
1 'polypeptide(L)'
;MWKFAAVAALALAGSGVALAQAKEVTFAHQDMLVPLRTVMESGELEKVTGYKINWRMFGGGGDVIKAMASGDVQIGEAGSSPIVAAASQGQDIKLFWILDDIADAEALIVRNGSGINSVKDLKGKKVATPFVSTAHYQLMAVMKTEGVDAKGVNVMNMRPPEIAAAWERGDIDAAFIWDPVLTKIKGNGKVIESSKTIGARGFPTFDGLIVNAKWAAQHEAFMVALVKVLAKADEEYRANKAKWTADSPQVKAVAKWTKADAKDVPPSMALYTFPTMAEQLGPKWLGGAAVKAMSSTAAFLKEQGRIQEAKPDYSAYVTDAYIKKAMAK
;
A
#
# COMPACT_ATOMS: atom_id res chain seq x y z
N MET A 1 -7.17 61.88 61.48
CA MET A 1 -7.54 62.12 60.13
C MET A 1 -6.82 61.09 59.21
N TRP A 2 -7.42 59.96 58.93
CA TRP A 2 -6.82 58.93 58.08
C TRP A 2 -7.52 58.97 56.74
N LYS A 3 -6.76 59.17 55.65
CA LYS A 3 -7.23 59.09 54.28
C LYS A 3 -7.09 57.68 53.78
N PHE A 4 -8.24 57.05 53.38
CA PHE A 4 -8.29 55.81 52.66
C PHE A 4 -8.01 56.06 51.18
N ALA A 5 -6.97 55.45 50.62
CA ALA A 5 -6.74 55.36 49.19
C ALA A 5 -7.38 54.09 48.64
N ALA A 6 -8.34 54.19 47.77
CA ALA A 6 -8.91 53.07 47.04
C ALA A 6 -8.01 52.70 45.86
N VAL A 7 -7.54 51.45 45.82
CA VAL A 7 -6.80 50.88 44.68
C VAL A 7 -7.84 50.17 43.79
N ALA A 8 -8.08 50.72 42.60
CA ALA A 8 -8.88 50.06 41.57
C ALA A 8 -8.01 49.03 40.84
N ALA A 9 -8.35 47.75 41.01
CA ALA A 9 -7.72 46.68 40.23
C ALA A 9 -8.39 46.57 38.87
N LEU A 10 -7.70 46.95 37.80
CA LEU A 10 -8.10 46.66 36.43
C LEU A 10 -7.84 45.17 36.15
N ALA A 11 -8.91 44.37 36.00
CA ALA A 11 -8.86 43.04 35.48
C ALA A 11 -8.67 43.09 33.96
N LEU A 12 -7.47 42.86 33.47
CA LEU A 12 -7.20 42.57 32.05
C LEU A 12 -7.74 41.18 31.72
N ALA A 13 -8.91 41.17 31.08
CA ALA A 13 -9.42 39.95 30.40
C ALA A 13 -8.53 39.65 29.20
N GLY A 14 -7.51 38.82 29.39
CA GLY A 14 -6.70 38.26 28.32
C GLY A 14 -7.56 37.31 27.49
N SER A 15 -8.01 37.76 26.34
CA SER A 15 -8.60 36.89 25.31
C SER A 15 -7.49 35.96 24.80
N GLY A 16 -7.37 34.80 25.40
CA GLY A 16 -6.51 33.73 24.90
C GLY A 16 -7.05 33.30 23.55
N VAL A 17 -6.43 33.78 22.48
CA VAL A 17 -6.60 33.18 21.15
C VAL A 17 -6.03 31.76 21.28
N ALA A 18 -6.90 30.78 21.48
CA ALA A 18 -6.52 29.38 21.34
C ALA A 18 -6.04 29.21 19.89
N LEU A 19 -4.73 29.18 19.69
CA LEU A 19 -4.13 28.75 18.44
C LEU A 19 -4.66 27.33 18.23
N ALA A 20 -5.62 27.17 17.31
CA ALA A 20 -6.09 25.87 16.90
C ALA A 20 -4.85 25.07 16.46
N GLN A 21 -4.51 24.05 17.22
CA GLN A 21 -3.39 23.17 16.89
C GLN A 21 -3.61 22.67 15.47
N ALA A 22 -2.66 22.93 14.57
CA ALA A 22 -2.77 22.55 13.17
C ALA A 22 -3.05 21.04 13.11
N LYS A 23 -4.16 20.67 12.48
CA LYS A 23 -4.51 19.26 12.31
C LYS A 23 -3.51 18.62 11.37
N GLU A 24 -2.70 17.72 11.87
CA GLU A 24 -1.69 17.01 11.09
C GLU A 24 -1.97 15.50 11.06
N VAL A 25 -1.60 14.86 9.97
CA VAL A 25 -1.64 13.41 9.82
C VAL A 25 -0.43 12.94 9.00
N THR A 26 0.19 11.84 9.41
CA THR A 26 1.24 11.19 8.63
C THR A 26 0.64 10.06 7.82
N PHE A 27 0.85 10.14 6.51
CA PHE A 27 0.40 9.14 5.54
C PHE A 27 1.64 8.46 4.93
N ALA A 28 1.81 7.16 5.22
CA ALA A 28 2.86 6.34 4.64
C ALA A 28 2.46 5.84 3.26
N HIS A 29 3.35 5.98 2.29
CA HIS A 29 3.16 5.44 0.94
C HIS A 29 4.40 4.67 0.47
N GLN A 30 4.23 3.89 -0.58
CA GLN A 30 5.31 3.17 -1.26
C GLN A 30 5.56 3.79 -2.65
N ASP A 31 6.28 3.09 -3.51
CA ASP A 31 6.59 3.53 -4.88
C ASP A 31 5.60 3.00 -5.95
N MET A 32 4.44 2.49 -5.53
CA MET A 32 3.42 1.95 -6.44
C MET A 32 2.83 3.01 -7.38
N LEU A 33 2.59 2.63 -8.63
CA LEU A 33 2.09 3.52 -9.68
C LEU A 33 0.55 3.55 -9.66
N VAL A 34 -0.02 4.42 -8.84
CA VAL A 34 -1.46 4.49 -8.57
C VAL A 34 -1.99 5.93 -8.66
N PRO A 35 -3.28 6.15 -8.94
CA PRO A 35 -3.89 7.48 -9.05
C PRO A 35 -3.74 8.35 -7.80
N LEU A 36 -3.59 7.76 -6.61
CA LEU A 36 -3.33 8.48 -5.35
C LEU A 36 -2.17 9.49 -5.48
N ARG A 37 -1.19 9.25 -6.35
CA ARG A 37 -0.05 10.17 -6.53
C ARG A 37 -0.48 11.53 -7.10
N THR A 38 -1.58 11.58 -7.85
CA THR A 38 -2.16 12.86 -8.32
C THR A 38 -2.80 13.65 -7.17
N VAL A 39 -3.39 12.97 -6.20
CA VAL A 39 -3.91 13.59 -4.97
C VAL A 39 -2.78 14.21 -4.16
N MET A 40 -1.68 13.47 -3.99
CA MET A 40 -0.49 13.94 -3.28
C MET A 40 0.10 15.17 -3.94
N GLU A 41 0.19 15.20 -5.28
CA GLU A 41 0.77 16.30 -6.04
C GLU A 41 -0.11 17.55 -6.04
N SER A 42 -1.42 17.38 -6.12
CA SER A 42 -2.38 18.51 -6.17
C SER A 42 -2.61 19.18 -4.83
N GLY A 43 -2.32 18.50 -3.71
CA GLY A 43 -2.70 18.93 -2.36
C GLY A 43 -4.22 19.01 -2.19
N GLU A 44 -4.99 18.23 -2.96
CA GLU A 44 -6.46 18.29 -2.89
C GLU A 44 -6.97 17.83 -1.53
N LEU A 45 -6.35 16.80 -0.95
CA LEU A 45 -6.74 16.29 0.36
C LEU A 45 -6.57 17.34 1.45
N GLU A 46 -5.45 18.07 1.44
CA GLU A 46 -5.17 19.18 2.36
C GLU A 46 -6.20 20.30 2.21
N LYS A 47 -6.54 20.66 0.96
CA LYS A 47 -7.52 21.71 0.66
C LYS A 47 -8.92 21.39 1.17
N VAL A 48 -9.38 20.15 1.01
CA VAL A 48 -10.75 19.76 1.39
C VAL A 48 -10.88 19.43 2.87
N THR A 49 -9.80 19.05 3.55
CA THR A 49 -9.82 18.63 4.94
C THR A 49 -9.33 19.70 5.92
N GLY A 50 -8.49 20.61 5.46
CA GLY A 50 -7.77 21.57 6.31
C GLY A 50 -6.68 20.92 7.17
N TYR A 51 -6.28 19.70 6.86
CA TYR A 51 -5.16 19.01 7.51
C TYR A 51 -3.87 19.31 6.76
N LYS A 52 -2.76 19.32 7.47
CA LYS A 52 -1.43 19.16 6.88
C LYS A 52 -1.14 17.68 6.77
N ILE A 53 -0.83 17.19 5.57
CA ILE A 53 -0.50 15.80 5.32
C ILE A 53 1.02 15.64 5.24
N ASN A 54 1.58 14.84 6.14
CA ASN A 54 2.99 14.50 6.12
C ASN A 54 3.17 13.19 5.32
N TRP A 55 3.34 13.32 4.01
CA TRP A 55 3.58 12.18 3.11
C TRP A 55 4.98 11.59 3.37
N ARG A 56 5.04 10.30 3.72
CA ARG A 56 6.30 9.60 3.99
C ARG A 56 6.44 8.35 3.14
N MET A 57 7.52 8.28 2.37
CA MET A 57 7.82 7.12 1.53
C MET A 57 8.52 6.02 2.33
N PHE A 58 8.10 4.78 2.11
CA PHE A 58 8.67 3.57 2.69
C PHE A 58 9.04 2.56 1.60
N GLY A 59 10.04 1.73 1.86
CA GLY A 59 10.55 0.76 0.88
C GLY A 59 9.71 -0.52 0.75
N GLY A 60 8.60 -0.63 1.49
CA GLY A 60 7.68 -1.76 1.42
C GLY A 60 6.68 -1.79 2.58
N GLY A 61 5.61 -2.57 2.42
CA GLY A 61 4.52 -2.67 3.40
C GLY A 61 4.97 -3.14 4.79
N GLY A 62 6.02 -3.95 4.87
CA GLY A 62 6.60 -4.36 6.16
C GLY A 62 7.16 -3.19 6.98
N ASP A 63 7.76 -2.18 6.32
CA ASP A 63 8.24 -0.97 7.00
C ASP A 63 7.07 -0.04 7.36
N VAL A 64 6.04 0.04 6.51
CA VAL A 64 4.80 0.81 6.80
C VAL A 64 4.12 0.31 8.07
N ILE A 65 3.88 -1.00 8.20
CA ILE A 65 3.20 -1.55 9.39
C ILE A 65 4.02 -1.39 10.66
N LYS A 66 5.36 -1.38 10.59
CA LYS A 66 6.23 -1.05 11.73
C LYS A 66 6.08 0.40 12.17
N ALA A 67 6.06 1.33 11.22
CA ALA A 67 5.87 2.76 11.50
C ALA A 67 4.46 3.06 12.04
N MET A 68 3.44 2.31 11.62
CA MET A 68 2.10 2.40 12.22
C MET A 68 2.06 1.84 13.64
N ALA A 69 2.78 0.75 13.90
CA ALA A 69 2.86 0.16 15.24
C ALA A 69 3.55 1.08 16.26
N SER A 70 4.52 1.91 15.84
CA SER A 70 5.16 2.91 16.70
C SER A 70 4.28 4.15 16.98
N GLY A 71 3.18 4.33 16.22
CA GLY A 71 2.31 5.50 16.31
C GLY A 71 2.75 6.68 15.43
N ASP A 72 3.88 6.59 14.73
CA ASP A 72 4.42 7.66 13.88
C ASP A 72 3.59 7.89 12.61
N VAL A 73 2.79 6.90 12.21
CA VAL A 73 1.98 6.89 11.00
C VAL A 73 0.53 6.53 11.35
N GLN A 74 -0.41 7.35 10.91
CA GLN A 74 -1.83 7.13 11.14
C GLN A 74 -2.51 6.40 9.97
N ILE A 75 -2.07 6.64 8.73
CA ILE A 75 -2.62 6.03 7.52
C ILE A 75 -1.46 5.42 6.72
N GLY A 76 -1.65 4.22 6.21
CA GLY A 76 -0.60 3.51 5.48
C GLY A 76 -1.10 2.80 4.24
N GLU A 77 -0.26 2.83 3.20
CA GLU A 77 -0.40 2.05 1.98
C GLU A 77 0.38 0.75 2.13
N ALA A 78 -0.29 -0.38 2.01
CA ALA A 78 0.37 -1.68 2.15
C ALA A 78 -0.35 -2.76 1.34
N GLY A 79 0.39 -3.77 0.92
CA GLY A 79 -0.18 -4.97 0.32
C GLY A 79 -0.94 -5.82 1.33
N SER A 80 -1.82 -6.68 0.85
CA SER A 80 -2.66 -7.56 1.69
C SER A 80 -1.86 -8.41 2.68
N SER A 81 -0.69 -8.91 2.30
CA SER A 81 0.15 -9.74 3.17
C SER A 81 0.69 -8.98 4.40
N PRO A 82 1.33 -7.80 4.30
CA PRO A 82 1.70 -7.02 5.47
C PRO A 82 0.51 -6.54 6.29
N ILE A 83 -0.64 -6.23 5.67
CA ILE A 83 -1.88 -5.89 6.39
C ILE A 83 -2.31 -7.06 7.29
N VAL A 84 -2.29 -8.28 6.75
CA VAL A 84 -2.61 -9.51 7.51
C VAL A 84 -1.61 -9.73 8.64
N ALA A 85 -0.32 -9.53 8.38
CA ALA A 85 0.69 -9.67 9.43
C ALA A 85 0.45 -8.69 10.60
N ALA A 86 0.15 -7.42 10.31
CA ALA A 86 -0.18 -6.40 11.30
C ALA A 86 -1.45 -6.77 12.10
N ALA A 87 -2.52 -7.19 11.41
CA ALA A 87 -3.76 -7.62 12.04
C ALA A 87 -3.56 -8.84 12.94
N SER A 88 -2.78 -9.82 12.48
CA SER A 88 -2.46 -11.05 13.26
C SER A 88 -1.68 -10.71 14.52
N GLN A 89 -0.80 -9.73 14.50
CA GLN A 89 -0.06 -9.20 15.64
C GLN A 89 -0.92 -8.35 16.58
N GLY A 90 -2.19 -8.12 16.26
CA GLY A 90 -3.12 -7.35 17.09
C GLY A 90 -2.94 -5.84 16.99
N GLN A 91 -2.31 -5.32 15.94
CA GLN A 91 -2.26 -3.88 15.72
C GLN A 91 -3.67 -3.32 15.54
N ASP A 92 -3.92 -2.13 16.11
CA ASP A 92 -5.22 -1.45 16.04
C ASP A 92 -5.39 -0.74 14.69
N ILE A 93 -5.63 -1.51 13.63
CA ILE A 93 -5.76 -1.02 12.26
C ILE A 93 -7.10 -1.44 11.63
N LYS A 94 -7.53 -0.68 10.63
CA LYS A 94 -8.66 -1.00 9.74
C LYS A 94 -8.23 -0.84 8.29
N LEU A 95 -8.42 -1.88 7.47
CA LEU A 95 -8.44 -1.78 6.01
C LEU A 95 -9.75 -1.06 5.63
N PHE A 96 -9.66 0.07 4.96
CA PHE A 96 -10.83 0.89 4.62
C PHE A 96 -10.99 1.19 3.12
N TRP A 97 -9.95 0.92 2.33
CA TRP A 97 -9.94 1.13 0.89
C TRP A 97 -9.07 0.07 0.21
N ILE A 98 -9.59 -0.59 -0.81
CA ILE A 98 -8.76 -1.38 -1.72
C ILE A 98 -8.16 -0.41 -2.73
N LEU A 99 -6.85 -0.26 -2.70
CA LEU A 99 -6.15 0.66 -3.58
C LEU A 99 -6.17 0.14 -5.01
N ASP A 100 -5.89 -1.16 -5.17
CA ASP A 100 -5.96 -1.85 -6.45
C ASP A 100 -6.01 -3.38 -6.31
N ASP A 101 -6.38 -4.04 -7.42
CA ASP A 101 -6.10 -5.45 -7.72
C ASP A 101 -4.74 -5.49 -8.41
N ILE A 102 -3.74 -6.10 -7.78
CA ILE A 102 -2.35 -6.08 -8.24
C ILE A 102 -2.20 -6.74 -9.63
N ALA A 103 -2.94 -7.81 -9.87
CA ALA A 103 -2.98 -8.53 -11.15
C ALA A 103 -1.57 -8.80 -11.75
N ASP A 104 -1.26 -8.23 -12.92
CA ASP A 104 0.02 -8.45 -13.60
C ASP A 104 1.11 -7.41 -13.25
N ALA A 105 0.81 -6.49 -12.33
CA ALA A 105 1.72 -5.41 -11.93
C ALA A 105 2.84 -5.87 -10.99
N GLU A 106 2.73 -7.08 -10.42
CA GLU A 106 3.75 -7.71 -9.60
C GLU A 106 4.06 -9.10 -10.18
N ALA A 107 5.34 -9.44 -10.36
CA ALA A 107 5.72 -10.64 -11.08
C ALA A 107 7.07 -11.23 -10.66
N LEU A 108 7.20 -12.55 -10.84
CA LEU A 108 8.46 -13.27 -10.79
C LEU A 108 9.14 -13.15 -12.15
N ILE A 109 10.25 -12.45 -12.17
CA ILE A 109 11.09 -12.23 -13.35
C ILE A 109 12.44 -12.93 -13.17
N VAL A 110 12.90 -13.59 -14.20
CA VAL A 110 14.19 -14.30 -14.22
C VAL A 110 15.12 -13.63 -15.21
N ARG A 111 16.41 -13.58 -14.89
CA ARG A 111 17.44 -12.98 -15.75
C ARG A 111 17.62 -13.81 -17.00
N ASN A 112 17.76 -13.17 -18.14
CA ASN A 112 18.14 -13.81 -19.40
C ASN A 112 19.49 -14.49 -19.23
N GLY A 113 19.60 -15.75 -19.68
CA GLY A 113 20.81 -16.55 -19.54
C GLY A 113 21.03 -17.20 -18.16
N SER A 114 20.13 -17.01 -17.18
CA SER A 114 20.21 -17.66 -15.85
C SER A 114 19.97 -19.17 -15.88
N GLY A 115 19.44 -19.70 -16.98
CA GLY A 115 19.01 -21.09 -17.11
C GLY A 115 17.66 -21.38 -16.42
N ILE A 116 16.95 -20.36 -15.92
CA ILE A 116 15.65 -20.52 -15.29
C ILE A 116 14.57 -20.35 -16.34
N ASN A 117 13.72 -21.39 -16.53
CA ASN A 117 12.58 -21.39 -17.45
C ASN A 117 11.24 -21.56 -16.73
N SER A 118 11.28 -22.08 -15.51
CA SER A 118 10.12 -22.35 -14.66
C SER A 118 10.46 -22.13 -13.18
N VAL A 119 9.45 -22.14 -12.32
CA VAL A 119 9.62 -22.06 -10.86
C VAL A 119 10.49 -23.23 -10.32
N LYS A 120 10.46 -24.39 -10.97
CA LYS A 120 11.24 -25.58 -10.57
C LYS A 120 12.74 -25.37 -10.71
N ASP A 121 13.16 -24.48 -11.61
CA ASP A 121 14.58 -24.17 -11.85
C ASP A 121 15.16 -23.18 -10.82
N LEU A 122 14.37 -22.70 -9.86
CA LEU A 122 14.82 -21.78 -8.81
C LEU A 122 15.75 -22.45 -7.77
N LYS A 123 15.78 -23.78 -7.71
CA LYS A 123 16.65 -24.50 -6.77
C LYS A 123 18.12 -24.10 -6.96
N GLY A 124 18.76 -23.67 -5.86
CA GLY A 124 20.14 -23.18 -5.84
C GLY A 124 20.34 -21.76 -6.37
N LYS A 125 19.28 -21.11 -6.86
CA LYS A 125 19.33 -19.76 -7.43
C LYS A 125 19.13 -18.67 -6.37
N LYS A 126 19.63 -17.46 -6.67
CA LYS A 126 19.46 -16.24 -5.86
C LYS A 126 18.23 -15.50 -6.32
N VAL A 127 17.19 -15.47 -5.49
CA VAL A 127 15.90 -14.82 -5.79
C VAL A 127 15.68 -13.70 -4.79
N ALA A 128 15.60 -12.46 -5.26
CA ALA A 128 15.37 -11.30 -4.41
C ALA A 128 13.90 -10.91 -4.36
N THR A 129 13.43 -10.53 -3.17
CA THR A 129 12.09 -9.96 -2.95
C THR A 129 12.07 -9.18 -1.63
N PRO A 130 11.27 -8.10 -1.50
CA PRO A 130 11.09 -7.46 -0.19
C PRO A 130 10.31 -8.38 0.76
N PHE A 131 10.87 -8.71 1.92
CA PHE A 131 10.20 -9.56 2.90
C PHE A 131 8.99 -8.84 3.52
N VAL A 132 8.00 -9.62 3.95
CA VAL A 132 6.73 -9.12 4.45
C VAL A 132 6.04 -8.22 3.39
N SER A 133 5.95 -8.73 2.15
CA SER A 133 5.25 -8.13 1.02
C SER A 133 4.35 -9.16 0.35
N THR A 134 3.49 -8.70 -0.55
CA THR A 134 2.70 -9.56 -1.45
C THR A 134 3.59 -10.39 -2.37
N ALA A 135 4.66 -9.79 -2.90
CA ALA A 135 5.66 -10.47 -3.70
C ALA A 135 6.32 -11.64 -2.97
N HIS A 136 6.73 -11.44 -1.71
CA HIS A 136 7.30 -12.50 -0.90
C HIS A 136 6.28 -13.62 -0.62
N TYR A 137 5.05 -13.23 -0.26
CA TYR A 137 3.96 -14.19 -0.04
C TYR A 137 3.72 -15.06 -1.28
N GLN A 138 3.60 -14.45 -2.45
CA GLN A 138 3.35 -15.17 -3.69
C GLN A 138 4.55 -15.98 -4.20
N LEU A 139 5.78 -15.51 -4.00
CA LEU A 139 6.97 -16.31 -4.27
C LEU A 139 6.95 -17.61 -3.46
N MET A 140 6.67 -17.53 -2.17
CA MET A 140 6.58 -18.71 -1.31
C MET A 140 5.41 -19.62 -1.72
N ALA A 141 4.26 -19.04 -2.07
CA ALA A 141 3.07 -19.76 -2.52
C ALA A 141 3.33 -20.53 -3.82
N VAL A 142 3.91 -19.87 -4.82
CA VAL A 142 4.18 -20.53 -6.10
C VAL A 142 5.25 -21.61 -5.99
N MET A 143 6.29 -21.40 -5.20
CA MET A 143 7.27 -22.46 -4.92
C MET A 143 6.60 -23.68 -4.29
N LYS A 144 5.73 -23.48 -3.30
CA LYS A 144 4.99 -24.56 -2.65
C LYS A 144 4.09 -25.31 -3.64
N THR A 145 3.33 -24.60 -4.45
CA THR A 145 2.41 -25.23 -5.43
C THR A 145 3.13 -25.98 -6.54
N GLU A 146 4.35 -25.56 -6.88
CA GLU A 146 5.21 -26.24 -7.87
C GLU A 146 6.11 -27.33 -7.24
N GLY A 147 5.98 -27.57 -5.94
CA GLY A 147 6.78 -28.59 -5.22
C GLY A 147 8.25 -28.23 -5.02
N VAL A 148 8.58 -26.94 -5.05
CA VAL A 148 9.94 -26.44 -4.80
C VAL A 148 10.12 -26.17 -3.31
N ASP A 149 11.11 -26.86 -2.69
CA ASP A 149 11.48 -26.58 -1.30
C ASP A 149 12.18 -25.21 -1.22
N ALA A 150 11.56 -24.28 -0.55
CA ALA A 150 12.08 -22.92 -0.37
C ALA A 150 13.45 -22.89 0.34
N LYS A 151 13.79 -23.90 1.15
CA LYS A 151 15.11 -24.03 1.78
C LYS A 151 16.23 -24.29 0.77
N GLY A 152 15.87 -24.84 -0.39
CA GLY A 152 16.79 -25.06 -1.50
C GLY A 152 17.00 -23.84 -2.40
N VAL A 153 16.29 -22.73 -2.16
CA VAL A 153 16.38 -21.49 -2.92
C VAL A 153 16.99 -20.40 -2.04
N ASN A 154 17.95 -19.64 -2.55
CA ASN A 154 18.52 -18.52 -1.80
C ASN A 154 17.60 -17.27 -1.93
N VAL A 155 16.53 -17.24 -1.12
CA VAL A 155 15.60 -16.11 -1.10
C VAL A 155 16.19 -14.98 -0.27
N MET A 156 16.43 -13.83 -0.90
CA MET A 156 17.12 -12.68 -0.35
C MET A 156 16.16 -11.53 -0.07
N ASN A 157 16.20 -10.99 1.16
CA ASN A 157 15.43 -9.79 1.51
C ASN A 157 16.13 -8.56 0.97
N MET A 158 15.54 -7.91 -0.03
CA MET A 158 16.05 -6.68 -0.62
C MET A 158 14.90 -5.70 -0.84
N ARG A 159 15.14 -4.41 -0.61
CA ARG A 159 14.21 -3.34 -1.00
C ARG A 159 14.24 -3.11 -2.52
N PRO A 160 13.20 -2.49 -3.11
CA PRO A 160 13.15 -2.31 -4.57
C PRO A 160 14.41 -1.66 -5.17
N PRO A 161 15.00 -0.58 -4.61
CA PRO A 161 16.23 -0.01 -5.16
C PRO A 161 17.45 -0.95 -5.07
N GLU A 162 17.51 -1.79 -4.03
CA GLU A 162 18.58 -2.78 -3.84
C GLU A 162 18.46 -3.91 -4.87
N ILE A 163 17.22 -4.35 -5.17
CA ILE A 163 16.92 -5.32 -6.23
C ILE A 163 17.37 -4.78 -7.58
N ALA A 164 17.00 -3.53 -7.91
CA ALA A 164 17.43 -2.91 -9.16
C ALA A 164 18.96 -2.89 -9.30
N ALA A 165 19.67 -2.48 -8.25
CA ALA A 165 21.12 -2.42 -8.24
C ALA A 165 21.77 -3.82 -8.31
N ALA A 166 21.26 -4.81 -7.56
CA ALA A 166 21.77 -6.19 -7.59
C ALA A 166 21.52 -6.86 -8.95
N TRP A 167 20.36 -6.56 -9.55
CA TRP A 167 20.06 -7.02 -10.91
C TRP A 167 21.03 -6.45 -11.94
N GLU A 168 21.31 -5.16 -11.87
CA GLU A 168 22.24 -4.47 -12.79
C GLU A 168 23.65 -5.08 -12.75
N ARG A 169 24.15 -5.42 -11.54
CA ARG A 169 25.47 -6.08 -11.36
C ARG A 169 25.47 -7.57 -11.68
N GLY A 170 24.31 -8.22 -11.83
CA GLY A 170 24.26 -9.67 -12.01
C GLY A 170 24.35 -10.48 -10.72
N ASP A 171 24.13 -9.88 -9.56
CA ASP A 171 24.26 -10.52 -8.25
C ASP A 171 23.10 -11.47 -7.92
N ILE A 172 21.96 -11.33 -8.61
CA ILE A 172 20.76 -12.14 -8.44
C ILE A 172 20.29 -12.72 -9.77
N ASP A 173 19.70 -13.92 -9.71
CA ASP A 173 19.23 -14.68 -10.87
C ASP A 173 17.76 -14.39 -11.19
N ALA A 174 16.96 -14.03 -10.19
CA ALA A 174 15.55 -13.75 -10.29
C ALA A 174 15.11 -12.72 -9.24
N ALA A 175 13.95 -12.10 -9.49
CA ALA A 175 13.30 -11.26 -8.51
C ALA A 175 11.77 -11.43 -8.58
N PHE A 176 11.09 -11.35 -7.43
CA PHE A 176 9.66 -11.13 -7.38
C PHE A 176 9.42 -9.69 -6.90
N ILE A 177 8.89 -8.85 -7.77
CA ILE A 177 8.87 -7.39 -7.54
C ILE A 177 7.78 -6.71 -8.39
N TRP A 178 7.51 -5.47 -8.08
CA TRP A 178 6.55 -4.57 -8.73
C TRP A 178 7.24 -3.39 -9.43
N ASP A 179 6.46 -2.59 -10.15
CA ASP A 179 6.93 -1.38 -10.80
C ASP A 179 7.20 -0.24 -9.79
N PRO A 180 8.21 0.61 -10.04
CA PRO A 180 8.93 0.77 -11.33
C PRO A 180 10.09 -0.20 -11.55
N VAL A 181 10.51 -0.98 -10.55
CA VAL A 181 11.68 -1.86 -10.65
C VAL A 181 11.43 -2.99 -11.65
N LEU A 182 10.25 -3.59 -11.64
CA LEU A 182 9.88 -4.67 -12.57
C LEU A 182 10.09 -4.25 -14.04
N THR A 183 9.57 -3.09 -14.42
CA THR A 183 9.74 -2.57 -15.80
C THR A 183 11.21 -2.30 -16.13
N LYS A 184 11.96 -1.71 -15.18
CA LYS A 184 13.40 -1.46 -15.38
C LYS A 184 14.17 -2.76 -15.69
N ILE A 185 13.88 -3.86 -14.99
CA ILE A 185 14.64 -5.11 -15.14
C ILE A 185 14.11 -6.02 -16.25
N LYS A 186 12.91 -5.75 -16.79
CA LYS A 186 12.35 -6.47 -17.96
C LYS A 186 13.24 -6.39 -19.20
N GLY A 187 14.04 -5.33 -19.35
CA GLY A 187 14.96 -5.20 -20.48
C GLY A 187 16.00 -6.34 -20.59
N ASN A 188 16.33 -7.01 -19.49
CA ASN A 188 17.25 -8.14 -19.44
C ASN A 188 16.64 -9.31 -18.61
N GLY A 189 15.34 -9.48 -18.70
CA GLY A 189 14.64 -10.53 -17.96
C GLY A 189 13.36 -10.99 -18.63
N LYS A 190 12.89 -12.16 -18.21
CA LYS A 190 11.64 -12.78 -18.66
C LYS A 190 10.74 -13.01 -17.46
N VAL A 191 9.51 -12.51 -17.50
CA VAL A 191 8.47 -12.86 -16.51
C VAL A 191 8.05 -14.31 -16.73
N ILE A 192 8.03 -15.10 -15.65
CA ILE A 192 7.60 -16.51 -15.68
C ILE A 192 6.33 -16.75 -14.87
N GLU A 193 6.00 -15.89 -13.91
CA GLU A 193 4.75 -15.90 -13.14
C GLU A 193 4.34 -14.46 -12.80
N SER A 194 3.04 -14.22 -12.62
CA SER A 194 2.52 -12.93 -12.14
C SER A 194 1.57 -13.14 -10.96
N SER A 195 1.30 -12.06 -10.22
CA SER A 195 0.31 -12.07 -9.14
C SER A 195 -1.05 -12.55 -9.61
N LYS A 196 -1.43 -12.28 -10.85
CA LYS A 196 -2.67 -12.77 -11.48
C LYS A 196 -2.67 -14.29 -11.64
N THR A 197 -1.59 -14.87 -12.18
CA THR A 197 -1.52 -16.33 -12.42
C THR A 197 -1.47 -17.10 -11.10
N ILE A 198 -0.80 -16.56 -10.09
CA ILE A 198 -0.71 -17.16 -8.75
C ILE A 198 -2.01 -16.94 -7.98
N GLY A 199 -2.64 -15.78 -8.12
CA GLY A 199 -3.95 -15.47 -7.55
C GLY A 199 -5.05 -16.43 -8.02
N ALA A 200 -5.05 -16.79 -9.30
CA ALA A 200 -5.96 -17.77 -9.87
C ALA A 200 -5.79 -19.18 -9.29
N ARG A 201 -4.62 -19.49 -8.71
CA ARG A 201 -4.35 -20.74 -7.97
C ARG A 201 -4.76 -20.70 -6.50
N GLY A 202 -5.47 -19.64 -6.05
CA GLY A 202 -5.99 -19.51 -4.69
C GLY A 202 -5.16 -18.60 -3.76
N PHE A 203 -4.20 -17.85 -4.29
CA PHE A 203 -3.34 -16.92 -3.54
C PHE A 203 -3.50 -15.46 -4.04
N PRO A 204 -4.73 -14.91 -4.05
CA PRO A 204 -4.97 -13.55 -4.54
C PRO A 204 -4.32 -12.53 -3.62
N THR A 205 -3.84 -11.42 -4.21
CA THR A 205 -3.28 -10.28 -3.50
C THR A 205 -3.90 -8.98 -4.00
N PHE A 206 -3.94 -7.99 -3.14
CA PHE A 206 -4.38 -6.63 -3.43
C PHE A 206 -3.52 -5.64 -2.63
N ASP A 207 -3.48 -4.40 -3.06
CA ASP A 207 -3.00 -3.31 -2.24
C ASP A 207 -4.16 -2.57 -1.58
N GLY A 208 -3.93 -2.07 -0.38
CA GLY A 208 -4.96 -1.40 0.39
C GLY A 208 -4.44 -0.26 1.24
N LEU A 209 -5.36 0.59 1.64
CA LEU A 209 -5.12 1.63 2.63
C LEU A 209 -5.66 1.19 3.98
N ILE A 210 -4.79 1.27 4.97
CA ILE A 210 -5.09 0.99 6.37
C ILE A 210 -4.97 2.25 7.20
N VAL A 211 -5.74 2.32 8.28
CA VAL A 211 -5.72 3.44 9.21
C VAL A 211 -5.67 2.92 10.64
N ASN A 212 -5.00 3.64 11.54
CA ASN A 212 -5.12 3.40 12.98
C ASN A 212 -6.57 3.60 13.40
N ALA A 213 -7.21 2.57 13.98
CA ALA A 213 -8.64 2.58 14.23
C ALA A 213 -9.05 3.62 15.28
N LYS A 214 -8.24 3.81 16.32
CA LYS A 214 -8.48 4.81 17.36
C LYS A 214 -8.39 6.24 16.79
N TRP A 215 -7.39 6.50 15.96
CA TRP A 215 -7.25 7.78 15.29
C TRP A 215 -8.42 8.04 14.34
N ALA A 216 -8.79 7.06 13.52
CA ALA A 216 -9.88 7.19 12.56
C ALA A 216 -11.23 7.47 13.22
N ALA A 217 -11.50 6.88 14.39
CA ALA A 217 -12.72 7.12 15.16
C ALA A 217 -12.85 8.58 15.63
N GLN A 218 -11.72 9.27 15.84
CA GLN A 218 -11.67 10.68 16.23
C GLN A 218 -11.68 11.64 15.01
N HIS A 219 -11.42 11.11 13.81
CA HIS A 219 -11.24 11.89 12.59
C HIS A 219 -12.13 11.42 11.43
N GLU A 220 -13.36 11.00 11.75
CA GLU A 220 -14.30 10.41 10.77
C GLU A 220 -14.55 11.32 9.56
N ALA A 221 -14.73 12.62 9.77
CA ALA A 221 -14.95 13.58 8.67
C ALA A 221 -13.74 13.60 7.70
N PHE A 222 -12.51 13.50 8.22
CA PHE A 222 -11.32 13.38 7.41
C PHE A 222 -11.35 12.07 6.59
N MET A 223 -11.70 10.94 7.20
CA MET A 223 -11.75 9.64 6.51
C MET A 223 -12.78 9.63 5.38
N VAL A 224 -13.96 10.25 5.59
CA VAL A 224 -14.99 10.38 4.55
C VAL A 224 -14.51 11.28 3.41
N ALA A 225 -13.84 12.40 3.70
CA ALA A 225 -13.26 13.27 2.69
C ALA A 225 -12.15 12.56 1.90
N LEU A 226 -11.26 11.83 2.59
CA LEU A 226 -10.20 11.03 1.96
C LEU A 226 -10.79 10.03 0.95
N VAL A 227 -11.80 9.25 1.34
CA VAL A 227 -12.44 8.27 0.45
C VAL A 227 -13.05 8.95 -0.80
N LYS A 228 -13.67 10.14 -0.66
CA LYS A 228 -14.20 10.90 -1.80
C LYS A 228 -13.10 11.35 -2.76
N VAL A 229 -11.98 11.81 -2.21
CA VAL A 229 -10.82 12.28 -3.01
C VAL A 229 -10.15 11.09 -3.74
N LEU A 230 -9.99 9.95 -3.07
CA LEU A 230 -9.48 8.72 -3.68
C LEU A 230 -10.38 8.25 -4.83
N ALA A 231 -11.68 8.16 -4.58
CA ALA A 231 -12.66 7.74 -5.58
C ALA A 231 -12.64 8.62 -6.82
N LYS A 232 -12.51 9.95 -6.63
CA LYS A 232 -12.41 10.92 -7.73
C LYS A 232 -11.14 10.72 -8.56
N ALA A 233 -9.99 10.45 -7.91
CA ALA A 233 -8.74 10.21 -8.61
C ALA A 233 -8.78 8.90 -9.42
N ASP A 234 -9.33 7.83 -8.84
CA ASP A 234 -9.49 6.55 -9.52
C ASP A 234 -10.48 6.65 -10.69
N GLU A 235 -11.59 7.39 -10.54
CA GLU A 235 -12.56 7.64 -11.61
C GLU A 235 -11.95 8.46 -12.75
N GLU A 236 -11.17 9.50 -12.42
CA GLU A 236 -10.47 10.32 -13.42
C GLU A 236 -9.53 9.45 -14.26
N TYR A 237 -8.76 8.56 -13.63
CA TYR A 237 -7.90 7.61 -14.35
C TYR A 237 -8.73 6.68 -15.25
N ARG A 238 -9.78 6.03 -14.73
CA ARG A 238 -10.60 5.10 -15.52
C ARG A 238 -11.26 5.77 -16.72
N ALA A 239 -11.84 6.95 -16.51
CA ALA A 239 -12.55 7.69 -17.55
C ALA A 239 -11.62 8.28 -18.63
N ASN A 240 -10.39 8.63 -18.24
CA ASN A 240 -9.45 9.36 -19.09
C ASN A 240 -8.13 8.59 -19.36
N LYS A 241 -8.10 7.27 -19.16
CA LYS A 241 -6.89 6.44 -19.28
C LYS A 241 -6.08 6.74 -20.55
N ALA A 242 -6.75 6.93 -21.68
CA ALA A 242 -6.08 7.23 -22.97
C ALA A 242 -5.37 8.61 -22.99
N LYS A 243 -5.74 9.53 -22.08
CA LYS A 243 -5.11 10.85 -21.95
C LYS A 243 -3.94 10.87 -20.96
N TRP A 244 -3.74 9.79 -20.21
CA TRP A 244 -2.60 9.64 -19.32
C TRP A 244 -1.35 9.21 -20.12
N THR A 245 -0.78 10.17 -20.82
CA THR A 245 0.45 10.01 -21.61
C THR A 245 1.65 10.48 -20.79
N ALA A 246 2.87 10.15 -21.23
CA ALA A 246 4.11 10.56 -20.57
C ALA A 246 4.20 12.07 -20.30
N ASP A 247 3.56 12.89 -21.14
CA ASP A 247 3.57 14.35 -21.03
C ASP A 247 2.43 14.90 -20.16
N SER A 248 1.43 14.10 -19.83
CA SER A 248 0.28 14.55 -19.03
C SER A 248 0.69 14.91 -17.59
N PRO A 249 0.03 15.92 -16.98
CA PRO A 249 0.31 16.30 -15.59
C PRO A 249 0.16 15.14 -14.60
N GLN A 250 -0.83 14.26 -14.83
CA GLN A 250 -1.12 13.12 -13.99
C GLN A 250 0.05 12.12 -13.99
N VAL A 251 0.54 11.76 -15.18
CA VAL A 251 1.69 10.85 -15.33
C VAL A 251 2.96 11.47 -14.73
N LYS A 252 3.19 12.76 -14.94
CA LYS A 252 4.30 13.47 -14.29
C LYS A 252 4.22 13.44 -12.77
N ALA A 253 3.01 13.59 -12.21
CA ALA A 253 2.80 13.44 -10.76
C ALA A 253 3.14 12.03 -10.28
N VAL A 254 2.63 11.00 -10.95
CA VAL A 254 2.97 9.60 -10.60
C VAL A 254 4.48 9.37 -10.68
N ALA A 255 5.11 9.75 -11.79
CA ALA A 255 6.56 9.60 -12.00
C ALA A 255 7.39 10.29 -10.91
N LYS A 256 7.02 11.52 -10.54
CA LYS A 256 7.69 12.29 -9.47
C LYS A 256 7.67 11.56 -8.13
N TRP A 257 6.49 11.07 -7.70
CA TRP A 257 6.31 10.45 -6.40
C TRP A 257 6.83 9.02 -6.31
N THR A 258 6.98 8.32 -7.46
CA THR A 258 7.44 6.93 -7.52
C THR A 258 8.87 6.80 -8.04
N LYS A 259 9.45 7.88 -8.58
CA LYS A 259 10.74 7.90 -9.27
C LYS A 259 10.78 7.00 -10.50
N ALA A 260 9.61 6.72 -11.10
CA ALA A 260 9.48 6.01 -12.35
C ALA A 260 9.84 6.91 -13.55
N ASP A 261 10.23 6.31 -14.66
CA ASP A 261 10.29 7.03 -15.93
C ASP A 261 8.84 7.31 -16.41
N ALA A 262 8.55 8.54 -16.78
CA ALA A 262 7.20 8.93 -17.17
C ALA A 262 6.63 8.09 -18.35
N LYS A 263 7.49 7.65 -19.28
CA LYS A 263 7.07 6.79 -20.40
C LYS A 263 6.58 5.40 -19.95
N ASP A 264 7.09 4.92 -18.82
CA ASP A 264 6.76 3.59 -18.27
C ASP A 264 5.50 3.60 -17.38
N VAL A 265 5.08 4.78 -16.89
CA VAL A 265 3.92 4.92 -16.01
C VAL A 265 2.61 4.43 -16.66
N PRO A 266 2.21 4.86 -17.88
CA PRO A 266 0.94 4.44 -18.45
C PRO A 266 0.84 2.92 -18.68
N PRO A 267 1.83 2.23 -19.29
CA PRO A 267 1.76 0.78 -19.45
C PRO A 267 1.78 0.03 -18.11
N SER A 268 2.52 0.50 -17.11
CA SER A 268 2.54 -0.11 -15.78
C SER A 268 1.21 0.06 -15.04
N MET A 269 0.64 1.26 -15.03
CA MET A 269 -0.69 1.48 -14.42
C MET A 269 -1.80 0.65 -15.09
N ALA A 270 -1.63 0.31 -16.37
CA ALA A 270 -2.59 -0.52 -17.09
C ALA A 270 -2.65 -1.97 -16.61
N LEU A 271 -1.66 -2.43 -15.86
CA LEU A 271 -1.59 -3.77 -15.29
C LEU A 271 -2.44 -3.93 -14.02
N TYR A 272 -2.80 -2.82 -13.36
CA TYR A 272 -3.66 -2.78 -12.18
C TYR A 272 -5.14 -2.62 -12.54
N THR A 273 -6.00 -3.01 -11.62
CA THR A 273 -7.42 -2.64 -11.66
C THR A 273 -7.77 -1.83 -10.41
N PHE A 274 -8.31 -0.63 -10.60
CA PHE A 274 -8.73 0.28 -9.51
C PHE A 274 -10.25 0.16 -9.32
N PRO A 275 -10.74 -0.43 -8.19
CA PRO A 275 -12.17 -0.61 -7.96
C PRO A 275 -12.90 0.72 -7.78
N THR A 276 -14.12 0.82 -8.32
CA THR A 276 -15.02 1.95 -8.04
C THR A 276 -15.51 1.92 -6.59
N MET A 277 -16.03 3.04 -6.10
CA MET A 277 -16.62 3.11 -4.75
C MET A 277 -17.72 2.06 -4.54
N ALA A 278 -18.54 1.81 -5.55
CA ALA A 278 -19.58 0.79 -5.50
C ALA A 278 -19.01 -0.64 -5.47
N GLU A 279 -17.99 -0.90 -6.29
CA GLU A 279 -17.31 -2.21 -6.29
C GLU A 279 -16.59 -2.50 -4.97
N GLN A 280 -16.04 -1.48 -4.30
CA GLN A 280 -15.44 -1.61 -2.97
C GLN A 280 -16.41 -2.27 -1.97
N LEU A 281 -17.71 -1.89 -2.01
CA LEU A 281 -18.76 -2.44 -1.15
C LEU A 281 -19.22 -3.84 -1.59
N GLY A 282 -18.87 -4.24 -2.80
CA GLY A 282 -19.28 -5.51 -3.38
C GLY A 282 -18.59 -6.72 -2.74
N PRO A 283 -19.14 -7.93 -3.01
CA PRO A 283 -18.63 -9.18 -2.43
C PRO A 283 -17.20 -9.52 -2.85
N LYS A 284 -16.69 -8.93 -3.94
CA LYS A 284 -15.31 -9.14 -4.41
C LYS A 284 -14.28 -8.46 -3.51
N TRP A 285 -14.67 -7.38 -2.77
CA TRP A 285 -13.74 -6.56 -2.00
C TRP A 285 -14.14 -6.49 -0.52
N LEU A 286 -14.34 -5.29 0.02
CA LEU A 286 -14.63 -5.08 1.45
C LEU A 286 -15.93 -5.77 1.92
N GLY A 287 -16.87 -6.02 0.99
CA GLY A 287 -18.12 -6.76 1.27
C GLY A 287 -17.95 -8.27 1.51
N GLY A 288 -16.73 -8.80 1.54
CA GLY A 288 -16.52 -10.19 1.96
C GLY A 288 -15.22 -10.85 1.49
N ALA A 289 -14.84 -10.74 0.22
CA ALA A 289 -13.66 -11.47 -0.27
C ALA A 289 -12.34 -10.98 0.33
N ALA A 290 -12.23 -9.69 0.70
CA ALA A 290 -11.05 -9.18 1.40
C ALA A 290 -10.82 -9.91 2.73
N VAL A 291 -11.89 -10.12 3.53
CA VAL A 291 -11.81 -10.87 4.79
C VAL A 291 -11.38 -12.32 4.56
N LYS A 292 -11.94 -12.98 3.53
CA LYS A 292 -11.57 -14.36 3.17
C LYS A 292 -10.11 -14.44 2.70
N ALA A 293 -9.67 -13.52 1.86
CA ALA A 293 -8.28 -13.43 1.41
C ALA A 293 -7.33 -13.22 2.61
N MET A 294 -7.69 -12.34 3.55
CA MET A 294 -6.91 -12.12 4.78
C MET A 294 -6.80 -13.41 5.60
N SER A 295 -7.89 -14.16 5.77
CA SER A 295 -7.87 -15.43 6.51
C SER A 295 -7.00 -16.50 5.83
N SER A 296 -7.10 -16.63 4.51
CA SER A 296 -6.26 -17.56 3.73
C SER A 296 -4.79 -17.18 3.76
N THR A 297 -4.49 -15.89 3.62
CA THR A 297 -3.13 -15.35 3.73
C THR A 297 -2.55 -15.60 5.14
N ALA A 298 -3.34 -15.39 6.20
CA ALA A 298 -2.91 -15.63 7.57
C ALA A 298 -2.57 -17.11 7.82
N ALA A 299 -3.43 -18.02 7.36
CA ALA A 299 -3.17 -19.46 7.47
C ALA A 299 -1.83 -19.83 6.80
N PHE A 300 -1.59 -19.31 5.61
CA PHE A 300 -0.34 -19.54 4.88
C PHE A 300 0.87 -18.90 5.58
N LEU A 301 0.76 -17.66 6.04
CA LEU A 301 1.85 -16.97 6.76
C LEU A 301 2.21 -17.68 8.08
N LYS A 302 1.22 -18.24 8.78
CA LYS A 302 1.43 -19.07 9.97
C LYS A 302 2.19 -20.34 9.62
N GLU A 303 1.76 -21.05 8.59
CA GLU A 303 2.45 -22.26 8.09
C GLU A 303 3.92 -21.96 7.74
N GLN A 304 4.18 -20.79 7.14
CA GLN A 304 5.53 -20.34 6.80
C GLN A 304 6.33 -19.78 7.99
N GLY A 305 5.76 -19.76 9.20
CA GLY A 305 6.40 -19.22 10.40
C GLY A 305 6.62 -17.70 10.36
N ARG A 306 5.85 -16.98 9.52
CA ARG A 306 5.94 -15.53 9.37
C ARG A 306 5.05 -14.76 10.36
N ILE A 307 4.03 -15.41 10.88
CA ILE A 307 3.21 -14.97 12.02
C ILE A 307 3.09 -16.13 13.01
N GLN A 308 2.92 -15.81 14.29
CA GLN A 308 2.78 -16.84 15.35
C GLN A 308 1.39 -17.50 15.29
N GLU A 309 0.36 -16.67 15.14
CA GLU A 309 -1.03 -17.14 15.12
C GLU A 309 -1.86 -16.45 14.04
N ALA A 310 -2.72 -17.23 13.39
CA ALA A 310 -3.81 -16.70 12.58
C ALA A 310 -5.03 -16.49 13.47
N LYS A 311 -5.70 -15.34 13.29
CA LYS A 311 -6.96 -15.08 13.99
C LYS A 311 -8.10 -15.92 13.39
N PRO A 312 -9.12 -16.27 14.18
CA PRO A 312 -10.28 -17.00 13.67
C PRO A 312 -11.12 -16.17 12.69
N ASP A 313 -11.08 -14.84 12.81
CA ASP A 313 -11.80 -13.91 11.96
C ASP A 313 -11.02 -12.59 11.80
N TYR A 314 -11.02 -12.05 10.57
CA TYR A 314 -10.39 -10.77 10.20
C TYR A 314 -11.41 -9.67 9.92
N SER A 315 -12.72 -9.92 10.06
CA SER A 315 -13.78 -8.92 9.81
C SER A 315 -13.61 -7.66 10.68
N ALA A 316 -13.13 -7.84 11.91
CA ALA A 316 -12.82 -6.73 12.81
C ALA A 316 -11.74 -5.77 12.27
N TYR A 317 -10.95 -6.18 11.29
CA TYR A 317 -9.87 -5.40 10.67
C TYR A 317 -10.26 -4.77 9.32
N VAL A 318 -11.51 -4.92 8.90
CA VAL A 318 -12.04 -4.37 7.64
C VAL A 318 -13.20 -3.44 7.95
N THR A 319 -13.31 -2.33 7.23
CA THR A 319 -14.45 -1.41 7.37
C THR A 319 -14.81 -0.79 6.02
N ASP A 320 -16.09 -0.74 5.74
CA ASP A 320 -16.67 -0.03 4.59
C ASP A 320 -17.46 1.23 5.00
N ALA A 321 -17.41 1.56 6.30
CA ALA A 321 -18.23 2.61 6.91
C ALA A 321 -17.99 3.98 6.26
N TYR A 322 -16.74 4.33 5.93
CA TYR A 322 -16.40 5.62 5.33
C TYR A 322 -16.92 5.72 3.90
N ILE A 323 -16.88 4.62 3.13
CA ILE A 323 -17.44 4.55 1.78
C ILE A 323 -18.96 4.71 1.82
N LYS A 324 -19.65 3.98 2.70
CA LYS A 324 -21.11 4.12 2.89
C LYS A 324 -21.49 5.55 3.22
N LYS A 325 -20.75 6.21 4.12
CA LYS A 325 -20.97 7.63 4.46
C LYS A 325 -20.66 8.58 3.32
N ALA A 326 -19.62 8.30 2.53
CA ALA A 326 -19.25 9.10 1.37
C ALA A 326 -20.30 9.03 0.25
N MET A 327 -21.02 7.91 0.13
CA MET A 327 -22.10 7.69 -0.84
C MET A 327 -23.48 8.10 -0.34
N ALA A 328 -23.67 8.24 0.96
CA ALA A 328 -24.90 8.80 1.51
C ALA A 328 -25.04 10.26 1.08
N LYS A 329 -26.23 10.62 0.53
CA LYS A 329 -26.53 11.97 0.05
C LYS A 329 -26.80 12.93 1.19
#